data_1f06f48aec7c717b9b995d656c7a073e
#
_entry.id   1f06f48aec7c717b9b995d656c7a073e
#
_cell.length_a   1.000
_cell.length_b   1.000
_cell.length_c   1.000
_cell.angle_alpha   90.00
_cell.angle_beta   90.00
_cell.angle_gamma   90.00
#
_symmetry.space_group_name_H-M   'P 1'
#
loop_
_entity.id
_entity.type
_entity.pdbx_description
1 polymer ?
#
loop_
_entity_poly.entity_id
_entity_poly.type
_entity_poly.pdbx_seq_one_letter_code
_entity_poly.pdbx_strand_id
1 'polypeptide(L)'
;MTWLLTLTTAPILYAIVILIWIAIIEYYPNRDFDKKMWQTNKDERYEYTHDLINSKILLGKTESQVLKLLGNDADTSQTTELRYDIGFRPELLGIDPSYLIIDFKNGKVDAVIEHDR
;
A
#
# COMPACT_ATOMS: atom_id res chain seq x y z
N MET A 1 13.71 -41.46 -26.48
CA MET A 1 14.36 -40.14 -26.42
C MET A 1 13.46 -39.04 -25.90
N THR A 2 12.17 -39.12 -26.17
CA THR A 2 11.19 -38.13 -25.69
C THR A 2 11.08 -38.08 -24.19
N TRP A 3 11.28 -39.18 -23.47
CA TRP A 3 11.23 -39.22 -22.02
C TRP A 3 12.41 -38.49 -21.36
N LEU A 4 13.58 -38.39 -22.02
CA LEU A 4 14.72 -37.59 -21.53
C LEU A 4 14.41 -36.10 -21.57
N LEU A 5 13.73 -35.62 -22.60
CA LEU A 5 13.28 -34.24 -22.71
C LEU A 5 12.25 -33.92 -21.63
N THR A 6 11.35 -34.86 -21.33
CA THR A 6 10.37 -34.69 -20.26
C THR A 6 11.06 -34.59 -18.90
N LEU A 7 12.10 -35.37 -18.64
CA LEU A 7 12.85 -35.32 -17.39
C LEU A 7 13.62 -34.01 -17.21
N THR A 8 14.06 -33.36 -18.30
CA THR A 8 14.79 -32.11 -18.23
C THR A 8 13.87 -30.88 -18.21
N THR A 9 12.70 -30.95 -18.85
CA THR A 9 11.76 -29.84 -18.94
C THR A 9 10.84 -29.73 -17.75
N ALA A 10 10.46 -30.83 -17.09
CA ALA A 10 9.56 -30.83 -15.95
C ALA A 10 10.08 -29.99 -14.77
N PRO A 11 11.36 -30.09 -14.34
CA PRO A 11 11.88 -29.24 -13.27
C PRO A 11 11.89 -27.75 -13.62
N ILE A 12 12.13 -27.41 -14.90
CA ILE A 12 12.12 -26.03 -15.37
C ILE A 12 10.70 -25.45 -15.30
N LEU A 13 9.69 -26.21 -15.77
CA LEU A 13 8.29 -25.79 -15.69
C LEU A 13 7.83 -25.63 -14.22
N TYR A 14 8.24 -26.54 -13.37
CA TYR A 14 7.93 -26.46 -11.95
C TYR A 14 8.53 -25.20 -11.31
N ALA A 15 9.78 -24.88 -11.61
CA ALA A 15 10.43 -23.67 -11.13
C ALA A 15 9.72 -22.41 -11.61
N ILE A 16 9.27 -22.37 -12.87
CA ILE A 16 8.51 -21.24 -13.42
C ILE A 16 7.19 -21.07 -12.68
N VAL A 17 6.47 -22.17 -12.42
CA VAL A 17 5.20 -22.13 -11.68
C VAL A 17 5.43 -21.58 -10.27
N ILE A 18 6.48 -22.00 -9.56
CA ILE A 18 6.81 -21.49 -8.23
C ILE A 18 7.10 -19.99 -8.28
N LEU A 19 7.86 -19.52 -9.26
CA LEU A 19 8.17 -18.09 -9.40
C LEU A 19 6.92 -17.26 -9.66
N ILE A 20 5.98 -17.77 -10.47
CA ILE A 20 4.69 -17.12 -10.71
C ILE A 20 3.89 -17.05 -9.43
N TRP A 21 3.86 -18.11 -8.63
CA TRP A 21 3.17 -18.14 -7.34
C TRP A 21 3.73 -17.10 -6.37
N ILE A 22 5.06 -17.00 -6.28
CA ILE A 22 5.72 -16.00 -5.44
C ILE A 22 5.32 -14.59 -5.89
N ALA A 23 5.34 -14.34 -7.20
CA ALA A 23 4.95 -13.04 -7.74
C ALA A 23 3.49 -12.69 -7.43
N ILE A 24 2.58 -13.67 -7.50
CA ILE A 24 1.16 -13.46 -7.18
C ILE A 24 0.99 -13.17 -5.69
N ILE A 25 1.70 -13.89 -4.81
CA ILE A 25 1.61 -13.69 -3.36
C ILE A 25 2.10 -12.31 -2.95
N GLU A 26 3.18 -11.81 -3.56
CA GLU A 26 3.75 -10.50 -3.25
C GLU A 26 3.09 -9.37 -4.02
N TYR A 27 2.35 -9.68 -5.07
CA TYR A 27 1.71 -8.67 -5.91
C TYR A 27 0.47 -8.09 -5.24
N TYR A 28 0.39 -6.78 -5.23
CA TYR A 28 -0.85 -6.07 -4.96
C TYR A 28 -0.96 -4.89 -5.94
N PRO A 29 -2.17 -4.58 -6.42
CA PRO A 29 -2.32 -3.51 -7.41
C PRO A 29 -2.11 -2.14 -6.78
N ASN A 30 -1.52 -1.22 -7.55
CA ASN A 30 -1.55 0.20 -7.24
C ASN A 30 -2.76 0.80 -7.93
N ARG A 31 -3.73 1.24 -7.14
CA ARG A 31 -4.99 1.77 -7.65
C ARG A 31 -5.03 3.28 -7.53
N ASP A 32 -5.79 3.91 -8.42
CA ASP A 32 -6.09 5.33 -8.29
C ASP A 32 -6.92 5.58 -7.04
N PHE A 33 -6.63 6.66 -6.33
CA PHE A 33 -7.31 6.97 -5.09
C PHE A 33 -8.81 7.12 -5.30
N ASP A 34 -9.58 6.42 -4.47
CA ASP A 34 -11.04 6.49 -4.42
C ASP A 34 -11.45 6.73 -2.97
N LYS A 35 -12.07 7.87 -2.69
CA LYS A 35 -12.48 8.27 -1.36
C LYS A 35 -13.39 7.25 -0.68
N LYS A 36 -14.37 6.72 -1.43
CA LYS A 36 -15.32 5.75 -0.91
C LYS A 36 -14.63 4.44 -0.54
N MET A 37 -13.78 3.92 -1.42
CA MET A 37 -13.06 2.68 -1.17
C MET A 37 -12.05 2.84 -0.04
N TRP A 38 -11.36 3.96 0.03
CA TRP A 38 -10.46 4.27 1.13
C TRP A 38 -11.18 4.22 2.48
N GLN A 39 -12.38 4.80 2.56
CA GLN A 39 -13.13 4.87 3.81
C GLN A 39 -13.83 3.55 4.17
N THR A 40 -14.19 2.73 3.19
CA THR A 40 -14.91 1.47 3.42
C THR A 40 -14.02 0.24 3.53
N ASN A 41 -12.93 0.18 2.76
CA ASN A 41 -12.01 -0.97 2.73
C ASN A 41 -10.69 -0.62 3.41
N LYS A 42 -10.73 -0.44 4.72
CA LYS A 42 -9.57 0.02 5.50
C LYS A 42 -8.39 -0.94 5.46
N ASP A 43 -8.63 -2.24 5.31
CA ASP A 43 -7.57 -3.25 5.25
C ASP A 43 -6.83 -3.27 3.91
N GLU A 44 -7.35 -2.59 2.90
CA GLU A 44 -6.77 -2.54 1.56
C GLU A 44 -6.28 -1.15 1.16
N ARG A 45 -6.13 -0.25 2.12
CA ARG A 45 -5.69 1.13 1.87
C ARG A 45 -4.30 1.20 1.24
N TYR A 46 -3.45 0.20 1.47
CA TYR A 46 -2.12 0.13 0.86
C TYR A 46 -2.18 0.12 -0.67
N GLU A 47 -3.29 -0.28 -1.27
CA GLU A 47 -3.46 -0.26 -2.72
C GLU A 47 -3.57 1.15 -3.29
N TYR A 48 -3.91 2.14 -2.48
CA TYR A 48 -4.15 3.53 -2.89
C TYR A 48 -3.03 4.49 -2.50
N THR A 49 -2.10 4.05 -1.64
CA THR A 49 -1.06 4.94 -1.11
C THR A 49 -0.09 5.43 -2.18
N HIS A 50 0.22 4.60 -3.16
CA HIS A 50 1.09 5.00 -4.27
C HIS A 50 0.53 6.21 -5.02
N ASP A 51 -0.77 6.19 -5.36
CA ASP A 51 -1.42 7.30 -6.03
C ASP A 51 -1.51 8.54 -5.13
N LEU A 52 -1.85 8.36 -3.85
CA LEU A 52 -1.90 9.47 -2.90
C LEU A 52 -0.56 10.20 -2.78
N ILE A 53 0.55 9.47 -2.82
CA ILE A 53 1.89 10.04 -2.72
C ILE A 53 2.31 10.67 -4.05
N ASN A 54 2.15 9.96 -5.15
CA ASN A 54 2.68 10.38 -6.45
C ASN A 54 1.85 11.48 -7.12
N SER A 55 0.54 11.48 -6.93
CA SER A 55 -0.34 12.51 -7.50
C SER A 55 -0.23 13.84 -6.77
N LYS A 56 0.29 13.82 -5.53
CA LYS A 56 0.47 15.01 -4.69
C LYS A 56 -0.84 15.73 -4.39
N ILE A 57 -1.97 15.02 -4.41
CA ILE A 57 -3.29 15.64 -4.20
C ILE A 57 -3.48 16.18 -2.79
N LEU A 58 -2.73 15.66 -1.81
CA LEU A 58 -2.83 16.09 -0.42
C LEU A 58 -1.97 17.30 -0.10
N LEU A 59 -0.93 17.57 -0.89
CA LEU A 59 -0.01 18.67 -0.60
C LEU A 59 -0.73 20.01 -0.57
N GLY A 60 -0.46 20.80 0.45
CA GLY A 60 -1.05 22.11 0.63
C GLY A 60 -2.46 22.12 1.23
N LYS A 61 -3.05 20.95 1.49
CA LYS A 61 -4.36 20.85 2.15
C LYS A 61 -4.22 21.08 3.64
N THR A 62 -5.30 21.60 4.25
CA THR A 62 -5.38 21.73 5.72
C THR A 62 -5.75 20.40 6.35
N GLU A 63 -5.55 20.27 7.66
CA GLU A 63 -5.96 19.08 8.41
C GLU A 63 -7.44 18.76 8.20
N SER A 64 -8.30 19.77 8.26
CA SER A 64 -9.75 19.63 8.06
C SER A 64 -10.06 19.05 6.68
N GLN A 65 -9.38 19.51 5.64
CA GLN A 65 -9.55 19.01 4.28
C GLN A 65 -9.08 17.55 4.14
N VAL A 66 -7.97 17.20 4.79
CA VAL A 66 -7.47 15.83 4.81
C VAL A 66 -8.46 14.89 5.51
N LEU A 67 -8.98 15.30 6.66
CA LEU A 67 -9.96 14.50 7.40
C LEU A 67 -11.24 14.27 6.61
N LYS A 68 -11.69 15.26 5.86
CA LYS A 68 -12.86 15.09 4.98
C LYS A 68 -12.60 14.09 3.86
N LEU A 69 -11.38 14.08 3.31
CA LEU A 69 -11.02 13.23 2.19
C LEU A 69 -10.70 11.79 2.64
N LEU A 70 -9.93 11.64 3.70
CA LEU A 70 -9.42 10.34 4.16
C LEU A 70 -10.21 9.74 5.33
N GLY A 71 -11.05 10.52 5.99
CA GLY A 71 -11.84 10.06 7.12
C GLY A 71 -11.26 10.47 8.48
N ASN A 72 -12.05 10.25 9.54
CA ASN A 72 -11.72 10.70 10.89
C ASN A 72 -11.03 9.63 11.75
N ASP A 73 -10.63 8.52 11.17
CA ASP A 73 -10.01 7.41 11.87
C ASP A 73 -8.48 7.51 12.01
N ALA A 74 -7.91 8.66 11.63
CA ALA A 74 -6.48 8.91 11.80
C ALA A 74 -6.09 8.92 13.26
N ASP A 75 -4.88 8.42 13.55
CA ASP A 75 -4.25 8.62 14.84
C ASP A 75 -3.73 10.07 14.90
N THR A 76 -4.26 10.84 15.84
CA THR A 76 -3.93 12.24 16.05
C THR A 76 -3.07 12.46 17.30
N SER A 77 -2.44 11.41 17.81
CA SER A 77 -1.60 11.51 19.03
C SER A 77 -0.39 12.43 18.84
N GLN A 78 0.06 12.63 17.61
CA GLN A 78 1.12 13.56 17.26
C GLN A 78 0.50 14.90 16.82
N THR A 79 1.08 16.02 17.25
CA THR A 79 0.52 17.35 16.98
C THR A 79 0.77 17.84 15.55
N THR A 80 1.79 17.30 14.89
CA THR A 80 2.23 17.75 13.57
C THR A 80 1.99 16.76 12.46
N GLU A 81 1.37 15.61 12.77
CA GLU A 81 1.13 14.57 11.77
C GLU A 81 -0.17 13.83 12.02
N LEU A 82 -0.75 13.29 10.93
CA LEU A 82 -1.83 12.33 10.99
C LEU A 82 -1.30 10.99 10.52
N ARG A 83 -1.69 9.90 11.20
CA ARG A 83 -1.34 8.54 10.82
C ARG A 83 -2.59 7.76 10.49
N TYR A 84 -2.65 7.22 9.29
CA TYR A 84 -3.71 6.32 8.87
C TYR A 84 -3.18 4.90 8.79
N ASP A 85 -3.88 3.97 9.41
CA ASP A 85 -3.63 2.55 9.22
C ASP A 85 -4.05 2.18 7.80
N ILE A 86 -3.14 1.56 7.04
CA ILE A 86 -3.38 1.17 5.64
C ILE A 86 -3.49 -0.33 5.47
N GLY A 87 -3.57 -1.06 6.56
CA GLY A 87 -3.69 -2.51 6.54
C GLY A 87 -2.35 -3.21 6.48
N PHE A 88 -2.40 -4.52 6.24
CA PHE A 88 -1.22 -5.35 6.11
C PHE A 88 -0.90 -5.51 4.64
N ARG A 89 0.25 -4.98 4.23
CA ARG A 89 0.72 -5.15 2.87
C ARG A 89 1.11 -6.60 2.65
N PRO A 90 0.66 -7.26 1.55
CA PRO A 90 1.07 -8.64 1.29
C PRO A 90 2.58 -8.71 1.01
N GLU A 91 3.28 -9.45 1.86
CA GLU A 91 4.71 -9.71 1.75
C GLU A 91 4.96 -11.19 1.97
N LEU A 92 6.03 -11.72 1.35
CA LEU A 92 6.32 -13.15 1.41
C LEU A 92 6.62 -13.63 2.84
N LEU A 93 7.33 -12.84 3.62
CA LEU A 93 7.78 -13.19 4.98
C LEU A 93 7.33 -12.20 6.04
N GLY A 94 6.47 -11.25 5.71
CA GLY A 94 6.06 -10.21 6.63
C GLY A 94 4.56 -10.05 6.74
N ILE A 95 4.08 -9.78 7.96
CA ILE A 95 2.72 -9.39 8.25
C ILE A 95 2.77 -8.09 9.05
N ASP A 96 3.64 -7.16 8.64
CA ASP A 96 3.82 -5.93 9.38
C ASP A 96 2.77 -4.91 8.97
N PRO A 97 2.11 -4.25 9.93
CA PRO A 97 1.20 -3.17 9.63
C PRO A 97 1.96 -1.97 9.07
N SER A 98 1.34 -1.31 8.11
CA SER A 98 1.88 -0.11 7.49
C SER A 98 1.00 1.08 7.80
N TYR A 99 1.61 2.27 7.79
CA TYR A 99 0.91 3.53 8.07
C TYR A 99 1.18 4.53 6.97
N LEU A 100 0.17 5.31 6.64
CA LEU A 100 0.34 6.53 5.84
C LEU A 100 0.48 7.69 6.81
N ILE A 101 1.61 8.40 6.74
CA ILE A 101 1.91 9.51 7.62
C ILE A 101 1.81 10.80 6.81
N ILE A 102 0.98 11.73 7.30
CA ILE A 102 0.76 13.02 6.68
C ILE A 102 1.33 14.08 7.60
N ASP A 103 2.43 14.70 7.20
CA ASP A 103 3.10 15.74 7.96
C ASP A 103 2.57 17.12 7.59
N PHE A 104 2.32 17.94 8.60
CA PHE A 104 1.85 19.31 8.43
C PHE A 104 2.94 20.31 8.82
N LYS A 105 3.03 21.37 8.04
CA LYS A 105 3.86 22.51 8.33
C LYS A 105 3.06 23.79 8.10
N ASN A 106 2.98 24.66 9.11
CA ASN A 106 2.17 25.87 9.04
C ASN A 106 0.69 25.61 8.72
N GLY A 107 0.16 24.50 9.26
CA GLY A 107 -1.24 24.13 9.09
C GLY A 107 -1.60 23.49 7.74
N LYS A 108 -0.62 23.21 6.90
CA LYS A 108 -0.83 22.60 5.59
C LYS A 108 0.05 21.38 5.40
N VAL A 109 -0.42 20.43 4.61
CA VAL A 109 0.34 19.22 4.32
C VAL A 109 1.65 19.58 3.62
N ASP A 110 2.76 19.15 4.23
CA ASP A 110 4.11 19.36 3.71
C ASP A 110 4.67 18.10 3.06
N ALA A 111 4.39 16.94 3.62
CA ALA A 111 4.86 15.67 3.11
C ALA A 111 3.86 14.54 3.39
N VAL A 112 3.83 13.57 2.50
CA VAL A 112 3.05 12.33 2.66
C VAL A 112 4.01 11.17 2.47
N ILE A 113 4.17 10.35 3.49
CA ILE A 113 5.08 9.19 3.44
C ILE A 113 4.36 7.93 3.89
N GLU A 114 4.84 6.81 3.41
CA GLU A 114 4.40 5.49 3.82
C GLU A 114 5.47 4.87 4.71
N HIS A 115 5.07 4.37 5.87
CA HIS A 115 6.00 3.81 6.84
C HIS A 115 5.58 2.39 7.20
N ASP A 116 6.51 1.46 7.07
CA ASP A 116 6.35 0.08 7.52
C ASP A 116 6.86 -0.02 8.97
N ARG A 117 6.11 -0.72 9.76
CA ARG A 117 6.46 -0.87 11.16
C ARG A 117 7.42 -2.02 11.42
#